data_eafbb8dc053d9382eb2e49ec74dd02eb
#
_entry.id   eafbb8dc053d9382eb2e49ec74dd02eb
#
_cell.length_a   1.000
_cell.length_b   1.000
_cell.length_c   1.000
_cell.angle_alpha   90.00
_cell.angle_beta   90.00
_cell.angle_gamma   90.00
#
_symmetry.space_group_name_H-M   'P 1'
#
loop_
_entity.id
_entity.type
_entity.pdbx_description
1 polymer ?
#
loop_
_entity_poly.entity_id
_entity_poly.type
_entity_poly.pdbx_seq_one_letter_code
_entity_poly.pdbx_strand_id
1 'polypeptide(L)'
;MKQLQLYGWLIWMLAGANALAAPGVDSARLAVLENSLDQYVQDGRLAGGVLYVSRHGETVLHKAFGWQDRERSIPMNTRSLHRIASQTKAFTSVAIMLLQERGALLISDPLSKYFPEWGDVKVAVADSDADLGYRLEVATRPITIRDLLTHSAGINYGRGVAQAAWQEADIFGWYFAGDQESMRDKVRRMATLPQAAHPGREFVYGYNTDILGALVEHLSGQTLGAFLRQQLFAPLRMRDTYFFVPPEQQARLSTVYAMTKDGLQRQPTADIATANPGNFYFGQGHYLQGQIGGPRSYSGGAGAVSTAADYARFLEMLRRGGELDGVRILGRKTVELMTANHLSRDIAYSRPGSGFGLGFNVLLDVGQAGQLADQARVSFNGDLVMSLTRYTTESTYISTTALGDQYTFTVVQDISGVVSVK
;
A
#
# COMPACT_ATOMS: atom_id res chain seq x y z
N MET A 1 70.12 19.43 35.70
CA MET A 1 69.00 19.88 34.80
C MET A 1 68.19 18.60 34.52
N LYS A 2 67.09 18.48 35.24
CA LYS A 2 66.17 17.31 35.10
C LYS A 2 64.87 17.78 34.43
N GLN A 3 64.57 17.23 33.25
CA GLN A 3 63.31 17.45 32.58
C GLN A 3 62.22 16.63 33.25
N LEU A 4 61.14 17.25 33.72
CA LEU A 4 59.90 16.61 34.13
C LEU A 4 59.01 16.44 32.88
N GLN A 5 58.73 15.20 32.52
CA GLN A 5 57.66 14.89 31.57
C GLN A 5 56.36 14.74 32.34
N LEU A 6 55.38 15.66 32.04
CA LEU A 6 54.00 15.55 32.49
C LEU A 6 53.24 14.67 31.49
N TYR A 7 52.78 13.52 31.92
CA TYR A 7 51.81 12.69 31.20
C TYR A 7 50.41 13.19 31.57
N GLY A 8 49.76 13.91 30.64
CA GLY A 8 48.36 14.25 30.73
C GLY A 8 47.48 13.08 30.34
N TRP A 9 46.74 12.52 31.27
CA TRP A 9 45.73 11.53 31.04
C TRP A 9 44.47 12.22 30.50
N LEU A 10 44.18 12.09 29.21
CA LEU A 10 42.91 12.47 28.61
C LEU A 10 41.88 11.40 28.94
N ILE A 11 41.04 11.62 29.94
CA ILE A 11 39.87 10.83 30.22
C ILE A 11 38.84 11.21 29.18
N TRP A 12 38.61 10.33 28.19
CA TRP A 12 37.45 10.38 27.32
C TRP A 12 36.25 9.94 28.14
N MET A 13 35.43 10.90 28.62
CA MET A 13 34.09 10.59 29.06
C MET A 13 33.28 10.25 27.80
N LEU A 14 33.05 8.95 27.60
CA LEU A 14 31.97 8.46 26.76
C LEU A 14 30.66 8.87 27.44
N ALA A 15 30.17 10.04 27.12
CA ALA A 15 28.77 10.41 27.38
C ALA A 15 27.94 9.50 26.48
N GLY A 16 27.52 8.34 27.03
CA GLY A 16 26.42 7.61 26.47
C GLY A 16 25.20 8.52 26.38
N ALA A 17 24.90 9.00 25.18
CA ALA A 17 23.64 9.66 24.93
C ALA A 17 22.54 8.60 25.19
N ASN A 18 22.04 8.58 26.43
CA ASN A 18 20.73 8.03 26.68
C ASN A 18 19.76 8.83 25.82
N ALA A 19 19.37 8.28 24.69
CA ALA A 19 18.25 8.79 23.94
C ALA A 19 17.07 8.79 24.93
N LEU A 20 16.69 9.99 25.39
CA LEU A 20 15.50 10.17 26.20
C LEU A 20 14.35 9.59 25.39
N ALA A 21 13.75 8.51 25.88
CA ALA A 21 12.56 7.93 25.26
C ALA A 21 11.54 9.05 25.06
N ALA A 22 10.96 9.13 23.87
CA ALA A 22 9.92 10.13 23.60
C ALA A 22 8.85 10.04 24.73
N PRO A 23 8.35 11.16 25.25
CA PRO A 23 7.41 11.14 26.37
C PRO A 23 6.23 10.21 26.10
N GLY A 24 5.91 9.29 27.05
CA GLY A 24 4.84 8.32 26.94
C GLY A 24 5.15 7.07 26.10
N VAL A 25 6.40 6.83 25.74
CA VAL A 25 6.84 5.59 25.11
C VAL A 25 7.55 4.73 26.15
N ASP A 26 7.03 3.53 26.36
CA ASP A 26 7.63 2.55 27.24
C ASP A 26 8.74 1.77 26.51
N SER A 27 9.99 2.06 26.85
CA SER A 27 11.16 1.42 26.25
C SER A 27 11.18 -0.11 26.48
N ALA A 28 10.64 -0.60 27.58
CA ALA A 28 10.57 -2.04 27.85
C ALA A 28 9.59 -2.73 26.88
N ARG A 29 8.46 -2.09 26.55
CA ARG A 29 7.53 -2.60 25.53
C ARG A 29 8.09 -2.54 24.12
N LEU A 30 8.86 -1.50 23.78
CA LEU A 30 9.59 -1.46 22.52
C LEU A 30 10.59 -2.61 22.40
N ALA A 31 11.34 -2.90 23.48
CA ALA A 31 12.26 -4.01 23.50
C ALA A 31 11.55 -5.37 23.33
N VAL A 32 10.35 -5.55 23.88
CA VAL A 32 9.53 -6.75 23.63
C VAL A 32 9.18 -6.88 22.15
N LEU A 33 8.78 -5.77 21.50
CA LEU A 33 8.48 -5.77 20.06
C LEU A 33 9.72 -6.13 19.24
N GLU A 34 10.85 -5.51 19.52
CA GLU A 34 12.12 -5.79 18.81
C GLU A 34 12.53 -7.25 18.97
N ASN A 35 12.53 -7.77 20.21
CA ASN A 35 12.86 -9.17 20.49
C ASN A 35 11.92 -10.14 19.78
N SER A 36 10.61 -9.81 19.71
CA SER A 36 9.63 -10.65 19.00
C SER A 36 9.93 -10.72 17.50
N LEU A 37 10.34 -9.62 16.87
CA LEU A 37 10.71 -9.59 15.45
C LEU A 37 12.01 -10.36 15.18
N ASP A 38 13.01 -10.19 16.05
CA ASP A 38 14.27 -10.95 15.98
C ASP A 38 14.00 -12.46 16.14
N GLN A 39 13.08 -12.84 17.07
CA GLN A 39 12.67 -14.24 17.24
C GLN A 39 11.96 -14.80 15.99
N TYR A 40 11.11 -14.03 15.31
CA TYR A 40 10.47 -14.47 14.07
C TYR A 40 11.47 -14.74 12.95
N VAL A 41 12.58 -14.00 12.91
CA VAL A 41 13.68 -14.29 11.97
C VAL A 41 14.42 -15.57 12.36
N GLN A 42 14.72 -15.75 13.66
CA GLN A 42 15.39 -16.94 14.18
C GLN A 42 14.56 -18.21 13.93
N ASP A 43 13.25 -18.13 14.12
CA ASP A 43 12.30 -19.22 13.87
C ASP A 43 12.09 -19.50 12.36
N GLY A 44 12.72 -18.75 11.47
CA GLY A 44 12.52 -18.87 10.03
C GLY A 44 11.11 -18.48 9.55
N ARG A 45 10.37 -17.71 10.34
CA ARG A 45 9.02 -17.22 9.99
C ARG A 45 9.07 -15.96 9.14
N LEU A 46 10.17 -15.20 9.24
CA LEU A 46 10.47 -14.00 8.47
C LEU A 46 11.90 -14.06 7.95
N ALA A 47 12.17 -13.53 6.75
CA ALA A 47 13.54 -13.29 6.31
C ALA A 47 14.13 -12.06 7.01
N GLY A 48 13.38 -11.00 7.10
CA GLY A 48 13.78 -9.73 7.71
C GLY A 48 12.76 -8.63 7.42
N GLY A 49 13.05 -7.43 7.88
CA GLY A 49 12.19 -6.27 7.66
C GLY A 49 12.76 -4.98 8.23
N VAL A 50 12.00 -3.91 8.09
CA VAL A 50 12.31 -2.61 8.70
C VAL A 50 11.10 -2.17 9.52
N LEU A 51 11.33 -1.88 10.79
CA LEU A 51 10.33 -1.30 11.69
C LEU A 51 10.58 0.20 11.83
N TYR A 52 9.53 0.98 11.61
CA TYR A 52 9.51 2.40 11.87
C TYR A 52 8.35 2.74 12.80
N VAL A 53 8.63 3.36 13.92
CA VAL A 53 7.63 3.82 14.89
C VAL A 53 7.79 5.31 15.08
N SER A 54 6.72 6.06 14.91
CA SER A 54 6.70 7.48 15.27
C SER A 54 5.53 7.80 16.20
N ARG A 55 5.72 8.81 17.04
CA ARG A 55 4.70 9.35 17.93
C ARG A 55 4.71 10.86 17.84
N HIS A 56 3.54 11.48 17.65
CA HIS A 56 3.41 12.93 17.46
C HIS A 56 4.32 13.53 16.39
N GLY A 57 4.72 12.72 15.39
CA GLY A 57 5.64 13.11 14.31
C GLY A 57 7.12 12.97 14.65
N GLU A 58 7.46 12.51 15.84
CA GLU A 58 8.83 12.19 16.22
C GLU A 58 9.13 10.69 16.02
N THR A 59 10.28 10.38 15.46
CA THR A 59 10.72 9.00 15.30
C THR A 59 11.11 8.41 16.64
N VAL A 60 10.39 7.39 17.08
CA VAL A 60 10.64 6.65 18.32
C VAL A 60 11.57 5.46 18.08
N LEU A 61 11.37 4.77 16.96
CA LEU A 61 12.17 3.61 16.57
C LEU A 61 12.26 3.54 15.05
N HIS A 62 13.47 3.31 14.54
CA HIS A 62 13.73 2.99 13.14
C HIS A 62 14.83 1.94 13.07
N LYS A 63 14.44 0.68 12.93
CA LYS A 63 15.34 -0.47 13.05
C LYS A 63 15.10 -1.45 11.92
N ALA A 64 16.20 -2.00 11.40
CA ALA A 64 16.20 -3.15 10.51
C ALA A 64 16.50 -4.42 11.30
N PHE A 65 15.95 -5.55 10.87
CA PHE A 65 16.16 -6.87 11.47
C PHE A 65 16.20 -7.94 10.38
N GLY A 66 16.97 -9.01 10.63
CA GLY A 66 17.13 -10.13 9.69
C GLY A 66 17.84 -9.74 8.37
N TRP A 67 17.38 -10.33 7.27
CA TRP A 67 18.06 -10.35 5.99
C TRP A 67 17.29 -9.62 4.88
N GLN A 68 17.97 -8.80 4.10
CA GLN A 68 17.49 -8.27 2.83
C GLN A 68 17.52 -9.37 1.75
N ASP A 69 18.55 -10.21 1.77
CA ASP A 69 18.69 -11.41 0.94
C ASP A 69 19.36 -12.51 1.79
N ARG A 70 18.59 -13.49 2.22
CA ARG A 70 19.04 -14.52 3.16
C ARG A 70 20.09 -15.43 2.55
N GLU A 71 19.87 -15.89 1.32
CA GLU A 71 20.75 -16.81 0.61
C GLU A 71 22.12 -16.18 0.31
N ARG A 72 22.13 -14.87 0.11
CA ARG A 72 23.36 -14.09 -0.12
C ARG A 72 23.96 -13.53 1.18
N SER A 73 23.31 -13.78 2.32
CA SER A 73 23.72 -13.22 3.62
C SER A 73 23.82 -11.68 3.63
N ILE A 74 22.97 -11.01 2.88
CA ILE A 74 22.89 -9.55 2.87
C ILE A 74 21.94 -9.11 3.99
N PRO A 75 22.44 -8.40 5.02
CA PRO A 75 21.61 -7.97 6.14
C PRO A 75 20.58 -6.94 5.68
N MET A 76 19.41 -6.92 6.34
CA MET A 76 18.42 -5.86 6.17
C MET A 76 19.01 -4.54 6.64
N ASN A 77 18.65 -3.46 5.95
CA ASN A 77 19.07 -2.10 6.28
C ASN A 77 17.84 -1.19 6.34
N THR A 78 17.86 -0.17 7.18
CA THR A 78 16.74 0.79 7.30
C THR A 78 16.44 1.54 6.01
N ARG A 79 17.38 1.54 5.06
CA ARG A 79 17.23 2.10 3.72
C ARG A 79 16.91 1.05 2.65
N SER A 80 16.71 -0.23 3.02
CA SER A 80 16.28 -1.26 2.07
C SER A 80 14.96 -0.87 1.42
N LEU A 81 14.85 -1.15 0.13
CA LEU A 81 13.67 -0.86 -0.67
C LEU A 81 12.71 -2.05 -0.63
N HIS A 82 11.44 -1.76 -0.45
CA HIS A 82 10.40 -2.77 -0.35
C HIS A 82 9.29 -2.51 -1.37
N ARG A 83 8.78 -3.57 -1.99
CA ARG A 83 7.57 -3.53 -2.79
C ARG A 83 6.40 -3.34 -1.84
N ILE A 84 5.78 -2.17 -1.89
CA ILE A 84 4.73 -1.82 -0.91
C ILE A 84 3.33 -2.26 -1.33
N ALA A 85 3.25 -2.92 -2.50
CA ALA A 85 2.00 -3.51 -2.97
C ALA A 85 0.79 -2.57 -2.84
N SER A 86 -0.28 -3.05 -2.23
CA SER A 86 -1.54 -2.31 -2.08
C SER A 86 -1.43 -1.02 -1.26
N GLN A 87 -0.34 -0.78 -0.54
CA GLN A 87 -0.08 0.53 0.06
C GLN A 87 0.07 1.64 -1.00
N THR A 88 0.41 1.28 -2.25
CA THR A 88 0.38 2.15 -3.42
C THR A 88 -0.97 2.83 -3.61
N LYS A 89 -2.08 2.17 -3.28
CA LYS A 89 -3.44 2.69 -3.44
C LYS A 89 -3.65 4.02 -2.73
N ALA A 90 -3.03 4.20 -1.58
CA ALA A 90 -3.10 5.45 -0.83
C ALA A 90 -2.49 6.63 -1.60
N PHE A 91 -1.35 6.42 -2.28
CA PHE A 91 -0.74 7.44 -3.14
C PHE A 91 -1.65 7.82 -4.31
N THR A 92 -2.23 6.82 -4.97
CA THR A 92 -3.14 7.03 -6.10
C THR A 92 -4.41 7.74 -5.66
N SER A 93 -4.98 7.38 -4.51
CA SER A 93 -6.14 8.07 -3.95
C SER A 93 -5.85 9.54 -3.64
N VAL A 94 -4.69 9.85 -3.06
CA VAL A 94 -4.23 11.23 -2.86
C VAL A 94 -4.07 11.96 -4.20
N ALA A 95 -3.54 11.32 -5.24
CA ALA A 95 -3.42 11.91 -6.58
C ALA A 95 -4.78 12.30 -7.16
N ILE A 96 -5.79 11.44 -7.03
CA ILE A 96 -7.18 11.74 -7.46
C ILE A 96 -7.72 12.95 -6.69
N MET A 97 -7.51 13.00 -5.38
CA MET A 97 -8.01 14.12 -4.57
C MET A 97 -7.27 15.45 -4.85
N LEU A 98 -5.98 15.38 -5.21
CA LEU A 98 -5.24 16.54 -5.74
C LEU A 98 -5.88 17.07 -7.04
N LEU A 99 -6.26 16.17 -7.95
CA LEU A 99 -6.93 16.54 -9.19
C LEU A 99 -8.34 17.12 -8.94
N GLN A 100 -9.05 16.58 -7.94
CA GLN A 100 -10.33 17.14 -7.51
C GLN A 100 -10.17 18.56 -6.94
N GLU A 101 -9.21 18.81 -6.06
CA GLU A 101 -8.96 20.16 -5.53
C GLU A 101 -8.61 21.17 -6.62
N ARG A 102 -8.03 20.71 -7.72
CA ARG A 102 -7.71 21.53 -8.91
C ARG A 102 -8.88 21.70 -9.87
N GLY A 103 -10.03 21.08 -9.57
CA GLY A 103 -11.21 21.13 -10.43
C GLY A 103 -11.11 20.31 -11.72
N ALA A 104 -10.12 19.41 -11.83
CA ALA A 104 -9.95 18.55 -13.01
C ALA A 104 -11.00 17.41 -13.07
N LEU A 105 -11.57 17.03 -11.93
CA LEU A 105 -12.64 16.04 -11.80
C LEU A 105 -13.49 16.31 -10.57
N LEU A 106 -14.67 15.66 -10.51
CA LEU A 106 -15.45 15.47 -9.30
C LEU A 106 -15.52 13.98 -8.97
N ILE A 107 -15.46 13.59 -7.69
CA ILE A 107 -15.61 12.17 -7.31
C ILE A 107 -17.00 11.61 -7.65
N SER A 108 -17.99 12.47 -7.86
CA SER A 108 -19.32 12.12 -8.37
C SER A 108 -19.40 11.92 -9.88
N ASP A 109 -18.37 12.31 -10.62
CA ASP A 109 -18.36 12.14 -12.08
C ASP A 109 -18.45 10.66 -12.44
N PRO A 110 -19.20 10.30 -13.50
CA PRO A 110 -19.16 8.95 -14.04
C PRO A 110 -17.80 8.70 -14.71
N LEU A 111 -17.28 7.48 -14.55
CA LEU A 111 -16.03 7.07 -15.20
C LEU A 111 -16.06 7.22 -16.71
N SER A 112 -17.25 6.99 -17.32
CA SER A 112 -17.49 7.15 -18.76
C SER A 112 -17.30 8.58 -19.30
N LYS A 113 -17.28 9.59 -18.44
CA LYS A 113 -16.90 10.96 -18.82
C LYS A 113 -15.44 11.03 -19.33
N TYR A 114 -14.57 10.19 -18.80
CA TYR A 114 -13.14 10.18 -19.09
C TYR A 114 -12.71 9.00 -19.96
N PHE A 115 -13.38 7.87 -19.80
CA PHE A 115 -13.22 6.65 -20.57
C PHE A 115 -14.58 6.23 -21.11
N PRO A 116 -14.99 6.70 -22.32
CA PRO A 116 -16.32 6.45 -22.88
C PRO A 116 -16.69 4.97 -22.97
N GLU A 117 -15.71 4.08 -23.06
CA GLU A 117 -15.87 2.62 -23.11
C GLU A 117 -16.60 2.09 -21.85
N TRP A 118 -16.54 2.80 -20.72
CA TRP A 118 -17.24 2.47 -19.48
C TRP A 118 -18.71 2.94 -19.43
N GLY A 119 -19.26 3.36 -20.57
CA GLY A 119 -20.67 3.77 -20.66
C GLY A 119 -21.67 2.63 -20.69
N ASP A 120 -21.27 1.44 -21.14
CA ASP A 120 -22.14 0.24 -21.27
C ASP A 120 -21.56 -0.94 -20.49
N VAL A 121 -21.43 -0.78 -19.18
CA VAL A 121 -20.86 -1.82 -18.30
C VAL A 121 -21.84 -2.99 -18.15
N LYS A 122 -21.35 -4.20 -18.33
CA LYS A 122 -22.08 -5.46 -18.09
C LYS A 122 -21.61 -6.08 -16.77
N VAL A 123 -22.56 -6.67 -16.07
CA VAL A 123 -22.35 -7.39 -14.80
C VAL A 123 -22.66 -8.87 -15.02
N ALA A 124 -21.78 -9.76 -14.59
CA ALA A 124 -22.02 -11.19 -14.61
C ALA A 124 -22.80 -11.59 -13.35
N VAL A 125 -24.00 -12.04 -13.53
CA VAL A 125 -24.86 -12.57 -12.46
C VAL A 125 -24.94 -14.09 -12.59
N ALA A 126 -24.61 -14.81 -11.51
CA ALA A 126 -24.64 -16.27 -11.53
C ALA A 126 -26.00 -16.79 -11.98
N ASP A 127 -25.99 -17.76 -12.91
CA ASP A 127 -27.19 -18.37 -13.49
C ASP A 127 -26.83 -19.81 -13.90
N SER A 128 -27.35 -20.79 -13.15
CA SER A 128 -27.07 -22.21 -13.39
C SER A 128 -27.63 -22.71 -14.70
N ASP A 129 -28.63 -22.03 -15.26
CA ASP A 129 -29.29 -22.43 -16.50
C ASP A 129 -28.65 -21.84 -17.74
N ALA A 130 -27.69 -20.90 -17.55
CA ALA A 130 -26.92 -20.32 -18.64
C ALA A 130 -25.70 -21.17 -19.00
N ASP A 131 -25.38 -21.31 -20.29
CA ASP A 131 -24.25 -22.10 -20.80
C ASP A 131 -22.90 -21.72 -20.17
N LEU A 132 -22.71 -20.45 -19.82
CA LEU A 132 -21.49 -19.92 -19.18
C LEU A 132 -21.54 -19.95 -17.64
N GLY A 133 -22.66 -20.43 -17.05
CA GLY A 133 -22.90 -20.38 -15.60
C GLY A 133 -23.24 -18.98 -15.08
N TYR A 134 -23.44 -18.00 -15.96
CA TYR A 134 -23.89 -16.64 -15.63
C TYR A 134 -24.63 -16.01 -16.81
N ARG A 135 -25.49 -15.04 -16.51
CA ARG A 135 -26.08 -14.11 -17.48
C ARG A 135 -25.48 -12.73 -17.33
N LEU A 136 -25.53 -11.94 -18.41
CA LEU A 136 -25.09 -10.56 -18.42
C LEU A 136 -26.25 -9.63 -18.16
N GLU A 137 -26.10 -8.76 -17.18
CA GLU A 137 -27.01 -7.65 -16.91
C GLU A 137 -26.34 -6.31 -17.19
N VAL A 138 -27.10 -5.31 -17.61
CA VAL A 138 -26.62 -3.92 -17.69
C VAL A 138 -26.43 -3.40 -16.28
N ALA A 139 -25.34 -2.69 -16.03
CA ALA A 139 -25.12 -2.05 -14.75
C ALA A 139 -26.31 -1.13 -14.37
N THR A 140 -26.77 -1.20 -13.13
CA THR A 140 -27.97 -0.44 -12.66
C THR A 140 -27.78 1.06 -12.67
N ARG A 141 -26.56 1.55 -12.72
CA ARG A 141 -26.15 2.95 -12.86
C ARG A 141 -24.70 3.04 -13.35
N PRO A 142 -24.27 4.21 -13.83
CA PRO A 142 -22.87 4.44 -14.14
C PRO A 142 -21.96 4.24 -12.93
N ILE A 143 -20.74 3.75 -13.15
CA ILE A 143 -19.65 3.73 -12.17
C ILE A 143 -19.15 5.17 -11.98
N THR A 144 -19.02 5.62 -10.74
CA THR A 144 -18.45 6.93 -10.40
C THR A 144 -16.99 6.80 -9.93
N ILE A 145 -16.25 7.91 -9.94
CA ILE A 145 -14.89 7.96 -9.38
C ILE A 145 -14.91 7.62 -7.88
N ARG A 146 -15.97 8.01 -7.15
CA ARG A 146 -16.18 7.60 -5.75
C ARG A 146 -16.27 6.09 -5.61
N ASP A 147 -17.01 5.40 -6.48
CA ASP A 147 -17.13 3.94 -6.43
C ASP A 147 -15.77 3.25 -6.58
N LEU A 148 -14.89 3.78 -7.44
CA LEU A 148 -13.53 3.29 -7.58
C LEU A 148 -12.69 3.53 -6.31
N LEU A 149 -12.76 4.73 -5.72
CA LEU A 149 -12.05 5.08 -4.48
C LEU A 149 -12.51 4.25 -3.29
N THR A 150 -13.77 3.79 -3.28
CA THR A 150 -14.38 3.03 -2.18
C THR A 150 -14.44 1.53 -2.43
N HIS A 151 -13.90 1.05 -3.55
CA HIS A 151 -14.04 -0.34 -3.98
C HIS A 151 -15.50 -0.84 -4.07
N SER A 152 -16.43 0.05 -4.39
CA SER A 152 -17.85 -0.29 -4.61
C SER A 152 -18.26 -0.27 -6.09
N ALA A 153 -17.31 -0.20 -7.01
CA ALA A 153 -17.59 -0.20 -8.45
C ALA A 153 -18.00 -1.57 -9.02
N GLY A 154 -17.84 -2.66 -8.23
CA GLY A 154 -18.10 -4.02 -8.68
C GLY A 154 -16.96 -4.66 -9.46
N ILE A 155 -15.75 -4.08 -9.43
CA ILE A 155 -14.58 -4.51 -10.22
C ILE A 155 -13.63 -5.30 -9.33
N ASN A 156 -13.44 -6.59 -9.64
CA ASN A 156 -12.49 -7.47 -8.94
C ASN A 156 -11.18 -7.67 -9.73
N TYR A 157 -10.40 -8.70 -9.40
CA TYR A 157 -9.16 -9.10 -10.08
C TYR A 157 -9.38 -10.20 -11.13
N GLY A 158 -10.49 -10.16 -11.86
CA GLY A 158 -10.83 -11.14 -12.89
C GLY A 158 -11.26 -12.50 -12.31
N ARG A 159 -11.77 -12.54 -11.08
CA ARG A 159 -12.24 -13.75 -10.40
C ARG A 159 -13.75 -13.86 -10.41
N GLY A 160 -14.27 -14.98 -9.93
CA GLY A 160 -15.71 -15.24 -9.83
C GLY A 160 -16.29 -15.87 -11.10
N VAL A 161 -17.57 -15.72 -11.32
CA VAL A 161 -18.31 -16.45 -12.36
C VAL A 161 -17.83 -16.14 -13.78
N ALA A 162 -17.33 -14.92 -14.04
CA ALA A 162 -16.81 -14.51 -15.36
C ALA A 162 -15.27 -14.69 -15.48
N GLN A 163 -14.62 -15.43 -14.59
CA GLN A 163 -13.16 -15.55 -14.56
C GLN A 163 -12.57 -15.98 -15.91
N ALA A 164 -13.21 -16.89 -16.64
CA ALA A 164 -12.73 -17.36 -17.93
C ALA A 164 -12.57 -16.21 -18.95
N ALA A 165 -13.55 -15.29 -19.00
CA ALA A 165 -13.49 -14.14 -19.91
C ALA A 165 -12.33 -13.18 -19.57
N TRP A 166 -12.05 -12.98 -18.28
CA TRP A 166 -10.92 -12.17 -17.83
C TRP A 166 -9.58 -12.84 -18.13
N GLN A 167 -9.49 -14.16 -18.01
CA GLN A 167 -8.30 -14.93 -18.36
C GLN A 167 -8.03 -14.92 -19.87
N GLU A 168 -9.07 -15.09 -20.70
CA GLU A 168 -8.98 -15.02 -22.16
C GLU A 168 -8.50 -13.63 -22.63
N ALA A 169 -8.92 -12.58 -21.93
CA ALA A 169 -8.48 -11.22 -22.19
C ALA A 169 -7.05 -10.91 -21.68
N ASP A 170 -6.37 -11.88 -21.06
CA ASP A 170 -5.06 -11.69 -20.41
C ASP A 170 -5.05 -10.54 -19.38
N ILE A 171 -6.16 -10.40 -18.64
CA ILE A 171 -6.32 -9.48 -17.52
C ILE A 171 -6.78 -10.29 -16.32
N PHE A 172 -5.82 -10.88 -15.61
CA PHE A 172 -6.10 -11.75 -14.49
C PHE A 172 -5.07 -11.60 -13.38
N GLY A 173 -5.54 -11.70 -12.13
CA GLY A 173 -4.68 -11.52 -10.98
C GLY A 173 -4.52 -10.05 -10.62
N TRP A 174 -3.82 -9.76 -9.55
CA TRP A 174 -3.79 -8.42 -8.97
C TRP A 174 -2.62 -7.54 -9.44
N TYR A 175 -1.67 -8.10 -10.16
CA TYR A 175 -0.59 -7.37 -10.77
C TYR A 175 -0.45 -7.77 -12.25
N PHE A 176 -0.56 -6.81 -13.11
CA PHE A 176 -0.38 -6.98 -14.54
C PHE A 176 0.48 -5.82 -15.05
N ALA A 177 1.76 -6.02 -15.11
CA ALA A 177 2.68 -5.15 -15.79
C ALA A 177 3.12 -5.85 -17.06
N GLY A 178 2.45 -5.55 -18.15
CA GLY A 178 2.95 -5.91 -19.48
C GLY A 178 3.79 -4.77 -20.03
N ASP A 179 4.76 -5.10 -20.83
CA ASP A 179 5.66 -4.17 -21.51
C ASP A 179 5.08 -3.61 -22.82
N GLN A 180 4.05 -4.29 -23.34
CA GLN A 180 3.50 -4.00 -24.67
C GLN A 180 2.31 -3.02 -24.62
N GLU A 181 1.64 -2.87 -23.49
CA GLU A 181 0.39 -2.14 -23.36
C GLU A 181 0.43 -1.16 -22.18
N SER A 182 -0.09 0.05 -22.39
CA SER A 182 -0.21 1.03 -21.31
C SER A 182 -1.34 0.65 -20.33
N MET A 183 -1.28 1.17 -19.10
CA MET A 183 -2.37 1.00 -18.15
C MET A 183 -3.71 1.57 -18.68
N ARG A 184 -3.64 2.66 -19.44
CA ARG A 184 -4.83 3.26 -20.06
C ARG A 184 -5.49 2.33 -21.07
N ASP A 185 -4.70 1.63 -21.90
CA ASP A 185 -5.23 0.68 -22.88
C ASP A 185 -5.84 -0.54 -22.19
N LYS A 186 -5.20 -1.05 -21.13
CA LYS A 186 -5.77 -2.11 -20.28
C LYS A 186 -7.11 -1.70 -19.67
N VAL A 187 -7.21 -0.51 -19.14
CA VAL A 187 -8.43 0.04 -18.54
C VAL A 187 -9.57 0.11 -19.57
N ARG A 188 -9.27 0.45 -20.82
CA ARG A 188 -10.26 0.41 -21.91
C ARG A 188 -10.73 -1.01 -22.21
N ARG A 189 -9.81 -1.96 -22.26
CA ARG A 189 -10.17 -3.39 -22.47
C ARG A 189 -10.97 -3.95 -21.30
N MET A 190 -10.67 -3.57 -20.05
CA MET A 190 -11.45 -3.98 -18.88
C MET A 190 -12.91 -3.59 -18.97
N ALA A 191 -13.23 -2.48 -19.64
CA ALA A 191 -14.61 -2.00 -19.80
C ALA A 191 -15.47 -2.98 -20.60
N THR A 192 -14.88 -3.81 -21.48
CA THR A 192 -15.60 -4.79 -22.30
C THR A 192 -15.85 -6.10 -21.56
N LEU A 193 -15.26 -6.29 -20.39
CA LEU A 193 -15.35 -7.51 -19.62
C LEU A 193 -16.50 -7.45 -18.59
N PRO A 194 -17.14 -8.57 -18.29
CA PRO A 194 -18.19 -8.62 -17.29
C PRO A 194 -17.65 -8.28 -15.90
N GLN A 195 -18.28 -7.31 -15.22
CA GLN A 195 -17.93 -6.95 -13.85
C GLN A 195 -18.58 -7.89 -12.84
N ALA A 196 -18.05 -7.95 -11.61
CA ALA A 196 -18.46 -8.92 -10.59
C ALA A 196 -19.75 -8.51 -9.86
N ALA A 197 -20.05 -7.21 -9.77
CA ALA A 197 -21.23 -6.70 -9.09
C ALA A 197 -21.72 -5.38 -9.70
N HIS A 198 -22.97 -5.03 -9.43
CA HIS A 198 -23.51 -3.71 -9.79
C HIS A 198 -22.87 -2.62 -8.95
N PRO A 199 -22.58 -1.42 -9.54
CA PRO A 199 -21.99 -0.31 -8.81
C PRO A 199 -22.80 0.09 -7.58
N GLY A 200 -22.13 0.21 -6.44
CA GLY A 200 -22.71 0.62 -5.16
C GLY A 200 -23.47 -0.48 -4.42
N ARG A 201 -23.36 -1.73 -4.82
CA ARG A 201 -24.05 -2.84 -4.16
C ARG A 201 -23.16 -3.64 -3.20
N GLU A 202 -21.89 -3.77 -3.53
CA GLU A 202 -20.96 -4.60 -2.79
C GLU A 202 -19.60 -3.91 -2.67
N PHE A 203 -18.84 -4.24 -1.62
CA PHE A 203 -17.43 -3.94 -1.54
C PHE A 203 -16.66 -5.01 -2.32
N VAL A 204 -16.13 -4.64 -3.47
CA VAL A 204 -15.39 -5.55 -4.37
C VAL A 204 -13.99 -5.03 -4.58
N TYR A 205 -13.04 -5.64 -3.86
CA TYR A 205 -11.64 -5.26 -3.96
C TYR A 205 -11.01 -5.76 -5.27
N GLY A 206 -10.36 -4.87 -6.01
CA GLY A 206 -9.79 -5.23 -7.32
C GLY A 206 -9.08 -4.08 -8.01
N TYR A 207 -9.18 -4.01 -9.34
CA TYR A 207 -8.49 -3.07 -10.22
C TYR A 207 -8.91 -1.60 -10.08
N ASN A 208 -9.84 -1.31 -9.19
CA ASN A 208 -10.38 0.04 -9.00
C ASN A 208 -9.30 1.13 -8.98
N THR A 209 -8.23 0.91 -8.24
CA THR A 209 -7.16 1.91 -8.08
C THR A 209 -6.17 1.92 -9.25
N ASP A 210 -6.08 0.84 -10.01
CA ASP A 210 -5.34 0.83 -11.27
C ASP A 210 -6.06 1.70 -12.32
N ILE A 211 -7.39 1.62 -12.35
CA ILE A 211 -8.24 2.50 -13.18
C ILE A 211 -8.07 3.97 -12.75
N LEU A 212 -8.04 4.24 -11.45
CA LEU A 212 -7.75 5.58 -10.93
C LEU A 212 -6.36 6.06 -11.33
N GLY A 213 -5.35 5.19 -11.33
CA GLY A 213 -4.00 5.50 -11.82
C GLY A 213 -4.01 5.91 -13.30
N ALA A 214 -4.72 5.16 -14.14
CA ALA A 214 -4.91 5.51 -15.56
C ALA A 214 -5.68 6.83 -15.72
N LEU A 215 -6.63 7.14 -14.84
CA LEU A 215 -7.34 8.42 -14.82
C LEU A 215 -6.41 9.59 -14.47
N VAL A 216 -5.49 9.40 -13.51
CA VAL A 216 -4.44 10.40 -13.23
C VAL A 216 -3.60 10.66 -14.49
N GLU A 217 -3.18 9.61 -15.20
CA GLU A 217 -2.42 9.74 -16.45
C GLU A 217 -3.23 10.46 -17.56
N HIS A 218 -4.52 10.13 -17.66
CA HIS A 218 -5.40 10.75 -18.65
C HIS A 218 -5.57 12.26 -18.40
N LEU A 219 -5.80 12.66 -17.16
CA LEU A 219 -6.08 14.06 -16.81
C LEU A 219 -4.82 14.92 -16.74
N SER A 220 -3.71 14.35 -16.32
CA SER A 220 -2.45 15.10 -16.14
C SER A 220 -1.60 15.15 -17.40
N GLY A 221 -1.78 14.22 -18.33
CA GLY A 221 -0.90 14.03 -19.50
C GLY A 221 0.48 13.45 -19.13
N GLN A 222 0.68 13.04 -17.87
CA GLN A 222 1.93 12.48 -17.37
C GLN A 222 1.74 11.00 -17.04
N THR A 223 2.84 10.23 -16.93
CA THR A 223 2.76 8.91 -16.31
C THR A 223 2.41 9.06 -14.82
N LEU A 224 1.75 8.06 -14.24
CA LEU A 224 1.40 8.06 -12.81
C LEU A 224 2.65 8.26 -11.94
N GLY A 225 3.76 7.59 -12.29
CA GLY A 225 5.01 7.75 -11.57
C GLY A 225 5.59 9.16 -11.63
N ALA A 226 5.54 9.83 -12.80
CA ALA A 226 5.99 11.21 -12.95
C ALA A 226 5.10 12.18 -12.17
N PHE A 227 3.77 12.02 -12.26
CA PHE A 227 2.81 12.83 -11.52
C PHE A 227 3.04 12.72 -10.00
N LEU A 228 3.09 11.49 -9.48
CA LEU A 228 3.30 11.26 -8.04
C LEU A 228 4.66 11.75 -7.57
N ARG A 229 5.71 11.57 -8.37
CA ARG A 229 7.05 12.12 -8.05
C ARG A 229 6.99 13.64 -7.90
N GLN A 230 6.38 14.33 -8.85
CA GLN A 230 6.31 15.80 -8.85
C GLN A 230 5.39 16.35 -7.78
N GLN A 231 4.22 15.74 -7.58
CA GLN A 231 3.15 16.31 -6.77
C GLN A 231 3.14 15.81 -5.31
N LEU A 232 3.77 14.67 -5.05
CA LEU A 232 3.72 14.02 -3.74
C LEU A 232 5.11 13.67 -3.21
N PHE A 233 5.91 12.86 -3.95
CA PHE A 233 7.14 12.31 -3.40
C PHE A 233 8.24 13.37 -3.21
N ALA A 234 8.49 14.20 -4.22
CA ALA A 234 9.53 15.23 -4.14
C ALA A 234 9.19 16.32 -3.10
N PRO A 235 7.97 16.89 -3.06
CA PRO A 235 7.58 17.82 -2.01
C PRO A 235 7.70 17.27 -0.59
N LEU A 236 7.33 15.99 -0.41
CA LEU A 236 7.47 15.29 0.87
C LEU A 236 8.87 14.75 1.14
N ARG A 237 9.85 14.99 0.25
CA ARG A 237 11.23 14.48 0.35
C ARG A 237 11.31 12.95 0.44
N MET A 238 10.37 12.24 -0.18
CA MET A 238 10.36 10.79 -0.31
C MET A 238 11.29 10.37 -1.46
N ARG A 239 12.58 10.36 -1.18
CA ARG A 239 13.65 10.22 -2.20
C ARG A 239 13.84 8.79 -2.67
N ASP A 240 13.40 7.84 -1.88
CA ASP A 240 13.54 6.41 -2.07
C ASP A 240 12.19 5.74 -2.40
N THR A 241 11.28 6.48 -3.07
CA THR A 241 9.97 5.98 -3.50
C THR A 241 9.86 6.01 -5.03
N TYR A 242 9.59 4.85 -5.63
CA TYR A 242 9.66 4.60 -7.06
C TYR A 242 8.51 3.71 -7.53
N PHE A 243 8.20 3.74 -8.83
CA PHE A 243 7.52 2.64 -9.52
C PHE A 243 8.53 1.71 -10.20
N PHE A 244 9.63 2.28 -10.70
CA PHE A 244 10.73 1.53 -11.27
C PHE A 244 12.01 1.98 -10.58
N VAL A 245 12.68 1.01 -9.94
CA VAL A 245 13.89 1.28 -9.16
C VAL A 245 15.05 1.59 -10.10
N PRO A 246 15.69 2.76 -9.97
CA PRO A 246 16.83 3.12 -10.80
C PRO A 246 17.97 2.12 -10.65
N PRO A 247 18.80 1.89 -11.70
CA PRO A 247 19.88 0.90 -11.68
C PRO A 247 20.81 1.00 -10.46
N GLU A 248 21.17 2.22 -10.08
CA GLU A 248 22.05 2.50 -8.94
C GLU A 248 21.43 2.20 -7.57
N GLN A 249 20.11 2.00 -7.50
CA GLN A 249 19.37 1.68 -6.28
C GLN A 249 18.93 0.22 -6.22
N GLN A 250 19.07 -0.54 -7.29
CA GLN A 250 18.54 -1.91 -7.40
C GLN A 250 19.14 -2.87 -6.36
N ALA A 251 20.40 -2.66 -5.97
CA ALA A 251 21.05 -3.46 -4.93
C ALA A 251 20.38 -3.33 -3.54
N ARG A 252 19.55 -2.31 -3.33
CA ARG A 252 18.79 -2.08 -2.09
C ARG A 252 17.42 -2.77 -2.09
N LEU A 253 16.99 -3.33 -3.22
CA LEU A 253 15.67 -3.96 -3.33
C LEU A 253 15.66 -5.31 -2.59
N SER A 254 14.77 -5.44 -1.61
CA SER A 254 14.64 -6.64 -0.80
C SER A 254 14.15 -7.83 -1.62
N THR A 255 14.67 -9.00 -1.31
CA THR A 255 14.23 -10.27 -1.89
C THR A 255 12.86 -10.65 -1.34
N VAL A 256 11.97 -11.17 -2.20
CA VAL A 256 10.65 -11.65 -1.81
C VAL A 256 10.74 -13.11 -1.35
N TYR A 257 10.10 -13.39 -0.23
CA TYR A 257 9.98 -14.73 0.33
C TYR A 257 8.52 -15.10 0.56
N ALA A 258 8.19 -16.37 0.44
CA ALA A 258 6.90 -16.91 0.82
C ALA A 258 7.07 -18.08 1.80
N MET A 259 6.16 -18.16 2.76
CA MET A 259 6.06 -19.34 3.63
C MET A 259 5.38 -20.47 2.85
N THR A 260 6.05 -21.60 2.77
CA THR A 260 5.55 -22.83 2.15
C THR A 260 5.47 -23.95 3.20
N LYS A 261 5.01 -25.12 2.80
CA LYS A 261 5.06 -26.33 3.66
C LYS A 261 6.50 -26.71 4.06
N ASP A 262 7.48 -26.33 3.24
CA ASP A 262 8.91 -26.60 3.45
C ASP A 262 9.65 -25.40 4.12
N GLY A 263 8.90 -24.49 4.72
CA GLY A 263 9.40 -23.27 5.37
C GLY A 263 9.48 -22.07 4.46
N LEU A 264 10.28 -21.09 4.87
CA LEU A 264 10.44 -19.81 4.17
C LEU A 264 11.29 -19.99 2.90
N GLN A 265 10.67 -19.79 1.74
CA GLN A 265 11.29 -19.97 0.42
C GLN A 265 11.41 -18.66 -0.34
N ARG A 266 12.59 -18.45 -0.96
CA ARG A 266 12.81 -17.35 -1.90
C ARG A 266 11.87 -17.49 -3.07
N GLN A 267 11.19 -16.42 -3.44
CA GLN A 267 10.35 -16.40 -4.62
C GLN A 267 11.19 -16.21 -5.90
N PRO A 268 10.80 -16.89 -7.00
CA PRO A 268 11.52 -16.76 -8.27
C PRO A 268 11.58 -15.30 -8.73
N THR A 269 12.69 -14.95 -9.36
CA THR A 269 12.86 -13.65 -10.03
C THR A 269 12.22 -13.62 -11.42
N ALA A 270 11.70 -14.77 -11.88
CA ALA A 270 11.14 -14.93 -13.19
C ALA A 270 9.87 -14.10 -13.39
N ASP A 271 9.63 -13.78 -14.63
CA ASP A 271 8.51 -13.03 -15.14
C ASP A 271 7.17 -13.51 -14.55
N ILE A 272 6.36 -12.57 -14.10
CA ILE A 272 5.00 -12.85 -13.64
C ILE A 272 4.15 -13.45 -14.77
N ALA A 273 4.42 -13.11 -16.01
CA ALA A 273 3.72 -13.63 -17.18
C ALA A 273 3.85 -15.15 -17.34
N THR A 274 4.90 -15.77 -16.79
CA THR A 274 5.10 -17.22 -16.82
C THR A 274 4.80 -17.91 -15.48
N ALA A 275 4.60 -17.14 -14.41
CA ALA A 275 4.22 -17.68 -13.12
C ALA A 275 2.74 -18.08 -13.13
N ASN A 276 2.47 -19.26 -12.60
CA ASN A 276 1.18 -19.92 -12.50
C ASN A 276 0.01 -18.93 -12.25
N PRO A 277 -1.01 -18.85 -13.13
CA PRO A 277 -2.16 -17.98 -12.92
C PRO A 277 -2.80 -18.27 -11.56
N GLY A 278 -2.73 -17.31 -10.65
CA GLY A 278 -3.23 -17.47 -9.28
C GLY A 278 -2.17 -17.34 -8.19
N ASN A 279 -0.90 -17.39 -8.52
CA ASN A 279 0.16 -17.05 -7.59
C ASN A 279 0.50 -15.55 -7.72
N PHE A 280 0.40 -14.84 -6.62
CA PHE A 280 0.66 -13.41 -6.53
C PHE A 280 2.17 -13.17 -6.36
N TYR A 281 2.93 -13.25 -7.45
CA TYR A 281 4.35 -12.96 -7.41
C TYR A 281 4.62 -11.51 -7.77
N PHE A 282 5.43 -10.86 -6.96
CA PHE A 282 6.19 -9.72 -7.41
C PHE A 282 7.56 -10.22 -7.88
N GLY A 283 7.68 -10.59 -9.14
CA GLY A 283 8.98 -10.85 -9.73
C GLY A 283 9.90 -9.65 -9.55
N GLN A 284 11.17 -9.87 -9.32
CA GLN A 284 12.14 -8.76 -9.18
C GLN A 284 12.17 -7.89 -10.45
N GLY A 285 11.96 -8.48 -11.64
CA GLY A 285 12.06 -7.82 -12.92
C GLY A 285 11.11 -6.65 -13.14
N HIS A 286 9.88 -6.72 -12.63
CA HIS A 286 8.86 -5.68 -12.89
C HIS A 286 9.17 -4.31 -12.28
N TYR A 287 9.96 -4.28 -11.23
CA TYR A 287 10.32 -3.05 -10.54
C TYR A 287 11.68 -2.51 -10.98
N LEU A 288 12.37 -3.21 -11.88
CA LEU A 288 13.71 -2.84 -12.31
C LEU A 288 13.64 -2.08 -13.64
N GLN A 289 14.06 -0.83 -13.62
CA GLN A 289 14.15 -0.03 -14.83
C GLN A 289 15.09 -0.70 -15.83
N GLY A 290 14.62 -0.90 -17.06
CA GLY A 290 15.42 -1.41 -18.18
C GLY A 290 15.52 -2.94 -18.30
N GLN A 291 14.88 -3.73 -17.44
CA GLN A 291 14.94 -5.20 -17.54
C GLN A 291 13.75 -5.85 -18.27
N ILE A 292 12.57 -5.24 -18.27
CA ILE A 292 11.41 -5.75 -19.01
C ILE A 292 10.68 -4.57 -19.63
N GLY A 293 10.71 -4.47 -20.95
CA GLY A 293 9.86 -3.64 -21.81
C GLY A 293 9.71 -2.15 -21.51
N GLY A 294 10.32 -1.66 -20.47
CA GLY A 294 10.27 -0.26 -20.08
C GLY A 294 8.97 0.14 -19.33
N PRO A 295 8.91 1.37 -18.84
CA PRO A 295 7.91 1.84 -17.91
C PRO A 295 6.59 2.23 -18.61
N ARG A 296 5.83 1.28 -19.14
CA ARG A 296 4.54 1.55 -19.80
C ARG A 296 3.34 1.35 -18.90
N SER A 297 3.44 0.45 -17.92
CA SER A 297 2.34 0.14 -17.01
C SER A 297 2.68 0.54 -15.57
N TYR A 298 2.05 1.59 -15.10
CA TYR A 298 2.16 2.06 -13.71
C TYR A 298 0.94 1.58 -12.94
N SER A 299 1.07 0.47 -12.21
CA SER A 299 -0.06 -0.02 -11.39
C SER A 299 -0.34 0.94 -10.23
N GLY A 300 -1.44 1.66 -10.31
CA GLY A 300 -1.93 2.50 -9.21
C GLY A 300 -2.39 1.70 -8.00
N GLY A 301 -2.65 0.40 -8.22
CA GLY A 301 -3.09 -0.52 -7.17
C GLY A 301 -1.97 -1.20 -6.40
N ALA A 302 -0.75 -1.34 -6.99
CA ALA A 302 0.29 -2.17 -6.37
C ALA A 302 1.74 -1.86 -6.80
N GLY A 303 1.97 -0.90 -7.70
CA GLY A 303 3.24 -0.79 -8.43
C GLY A 303 4.36 -0.03 -7.74
N ALA A 304 4.17 0.50 -6.54
CA ALA A 304 5.21 1.30 -5.90
C ALA A 304 6.18 0.48 -5.05
N VAL A 305 7.42 0.98 -5.02
CA VAL A 305 8.50 0.56 -4.13
C VAL A 305 8.86 1.74 -3.24
N SER A 306 9.10 1.51 -1.96
CA SER A 306 9.42 2.57 -1.01
C SER A 306 10.30 2.05 0.14
N THR A 307 10.75 2.96 1.00
CA THR A 307 11.29 2.66 2.32
C THR A 307 10.28 2.92 3.42
N ALA A 308 10.47 2.33 4.59
CA ALA A 308 9.64 2.58 5.76
C ALA A 308 9.62 4.08 6.13
N ALA A 309 10.78 4.74 6.07
CA ALA A 309 10.91 6.16 6.39
C ALA A 309 10.16 7.06 5.40
N ASP A 310 10.26 6.81 4.09
CA ASP A 310 9.53 7.59 3.10
C ASP A 310 8.02 7.43 3.26
N TYR A 311 7.56 6.19 3.44
CA TYR A 311 6.14 5.94 3.64
C TYR A 311 5.63 6.59 4.94
N ALA A 312 6.44 6.60 6.01
CA ALA A 312 6.10 7.30 7.26
C ALA A 312 5.92 8.81 7.05
N ARG A 313 6.72 9.46 6.18
CA ARG A 313 6.51 10.87 5.83
C ARG A 313 5.17 11.11 5.15
N PHE A 314 4.78 10.24 4.23
CA PHE A 314 3.46 10.29 3.58
C PHE A 314 2.34 10.18 4.61
N LEU A 315 2.45 9.25 5.54
CA LEU A 315 1.46 9.04 6.57
C LEU A 315 1.39 10.22 7.55
N GLU A 316 2.54 10.78 7.92
CA GLU A 316 2.60 11.96 8.78
C GLU A 316 1.98 13.20 8.12
N MET A 317 2.15 13.37 6.80
CA MET A 317 1.47 14.41 6.02
C MET A 317 -0.06 14.27 6.14
N LEU A 318 -0.59 13.07 5.98
CA LEU A 318 -2.04 12.81 6.14
C LEU A 318 -2.50 13.06 7.57
N ARG A 319 -1.76 12.57 8.58
CA ARG A 319 -2.04 12.79 10.00
C ARG A 319 -2.12 14.28 10.35
N ARG A 320 -1.30 15.11 9.74
CA ARG A 320 -1.32 16.58 9.91
C ARG A 320 -2.36 17.28 9.02
N GLY A 321 -3.32 16.54 8.48
CA GLY A 321 -4.37 17.13 7.65
C GLY A 321 -3.88 17.67 6.31
N GLY A 322 -2.94 16.97 5.69
CA GLY A 322 -2.46 17.23 4.33
C GLY A 322 -1.21 18.10 4.23
N GLU A 323 -0.47 18.31 5.33
CA GLU A 323 0.71 19.14 5.36
C GLU A 323 1.86 18.48 6.13
N LEU A 324 3.09 18.63 5.64
CA LEU A 324 4.31 18.21 6.33
C LEU A 324 5.47 19.20 6.02
N ASP A 325 6.24 19.55 7.05
CA ASP A 325 7.42 20.44 6.96
C ASP A 325 7.12 21.77 6.22
N GLY A 326 5.93 22.35 6.43
CA GLY A 326 5.49 23.56 5.76
C GLY A 326 5.03 23.38 4.32
N VAL A 327 5.01 22.15 3.80
CA VAL A 327 4.53 21.82 2.46
C VAL A 327 3.13 21.23 2.53
N ARG A 328 2.18 21.94 1.93
CA ARG A 328 0.79 21.45 1.83
C ARG A 328 0.59 20.65 0.54
N ILE A 329 0.16 19.41 0.71
CA ILE A 329 -0.20 18.51 -0.40
C ILE A 329 -1.71 18.56 -0.63
N LEU A 330 -2.52 18.44 0.42
CA LEU A 330 -3.99 18.47 0.37
C LEU A 330 -4.55 19.47 1.37
N GLY A 331 -5.71 19.98 1.12
CA GLY A 331 -6.49 20.72 2.09
C GLY A 331 -6.94 19.83 3.25
N ARG A 332 -7.03 20.38 4.47
CA ARG A 332 -7.47 19.63 5.65
C ARG A 332 -8.85 19.00 5.44
N LYS A 333 -9.78 19.71 4.81
CA LYS A 333 -11.13 19.21 4.55
C LYS A 333 -11.16 18.06 3.54
N THR A 334 -10.22 18.03 2.62
CA THR A 334 -10.05 16.91 1.68
C THR A 334 -9.58 15.66 2.43
N VAL A 335 -8.63 15.80 3.34
CA VAL A 335 -8.18 14.67 4.17
C VAL A 335 -9.31 14.19 5.07
N GLU A 336 -10.08 15.08 5.71
CA GLU A 336 -11.26 14.72 6.50
C GLU A 336 -12.30 13.97 5.64
N LEU A 337 -12.52 14.41 4.41
CA LEU A 337 -13.41 13.72 3.47
C LEU A 337 -12.88 12.33 3.12
N MET A 338 -11.59 12.20 2.82
CA MET A 338 -10.97 10.90 2.48
C MET A 338 -11.10 9.88 3.61
N THR A 339 -11.14 10.34 4.84
CA THR A 339 -11.15 9.50 6.06
C THR A 339 -12.53 9.36 6.69
N ALA A 340 -13.56 9.91 6.10
CA ALA A 340 -14.94 9.62 6.43
C ALA A 340 -15.37 8.26 5.83
N ASN A 341 -16.32 7.59 6.46
CA ASN A 341 -16.92 6.39 5.86
C ASN A 341 -17.80 6.75 4.67
N HIS A 342 -17.52 6.15 3.53
CA HIS A 342 -18.25 6.33 2.28
C HIS A 342 -19.11 5.12 1.86
N LEU A 343 -18.98 3.98 2.56
CA LEU A 343 -19.83 2.84 2.28
C LEU A 343 -21.24 3.09 2.81
N SER A 344 -22.24 2.76 1.99
CA SER A 344 -23.62 2.74 2.44
C SER A 344 -23.83 1.65 3.51
N ARG A 345 -24.87 1.79 4.32
CA ARG A 345 -25.20 0.80 5.37
C ARG A 345 -25.58 -0.57 4.81
N ASP A 346 -25.97 -0.62 3.56
CA ASP A 346 -26.40 -1.85 2.87
C ASP A 346 -25.22 -2.63 2.29
N ILE A 347 -24.02 -2.03 2.25
CA ILE A 347 -22.80 -2.70 1.78
C ILE A 347 -22.17 -3.43 2.94
N ALA A 348 -22.16 -4.76 2.88
CA ALA A 348 -21.44 -5.60 3.84
C ALA A 348 -19.94 -5.35 3.69
N TYR A 349 -19.28 -4.93 4.78
CA TYR A 349 -17.83 -4.82 4.84
C TYR A 349 -17.29 -5.90 5.76
N SER A 350 -16.32 -6.68 5.25
CA SER A 350 -15.81 -7.89 5.93
C SER A 350 -15.09 -7.65 7.24
N ARG A 351 -14.90 -6.38 7.66
CA ARG A 351 -14.23 -6.00 8.89
C ARG A 351 -15.24 -5.46 9.89
N PRO A 352 -15.56 -6.22 10.94
CA PRO A 352 -16.48 -5.76 11.97
C PRO A 352 -16.04 -4.39 12.54
N GLY A 353 -16.99 -3.51 12.81
CA GLY A 353 -16.71 -2.20 13.37
C GLY A 353 -15.98 -1.23 12.46
N SER A 354 -15.79 -1.57 11.19
CA SER A 354 -15.07 -0.74 10.20
C SER A 354 -15.96 -0.37 9.02
N GLY A 355 -15.57 0.68 8.31
CA GLY A 355 -16.08 1.10 7.02
C GLY A 355 -14.93 1.37 6.07
N PHE A 356 -15.20 2.07 4.97
CA PHE A 356 -14.17 2.43 4.00
C PHE A 356 -14.35 3.86 3.51
N GLY A 357 -13.26 4.61 3.52
CA GLY A 357 -13.18 5.97 3.01
C GLY A 357 -12.71 6.02 1.56
N LEU A 358 -12.15 7.15 1.14
CA LEU A 358 -11.61 7.29 -0.21
C LEU A 358 -10.19 6.73 -0.27
N GLY A 359 -10.09 5.40 -0.35
CA GLY A 359 -8.83 4.64 -0.41
C GLY A 359 -8.30 4.15 0.93
N PHE A 360 -9.07 4.27 2.02
CA PHE A 360 -8.64 3.92 3.39
C PHE A 360 -9.71 3.12 4.13
N ASN A 361 -9.29 2.13 4.90
CA ASN A 361 -10.15 1.52 5.91
C ASN A 361 -10.45 2.55 7.02
N VAL A 362 -11.68 2.55 7.51
CA VAL A 362 -12.19 3.51 8.51
C VAL A 362 -12.71 2.75 9.71
N LEU A 363 -12.11 2.94 10.88
CA LEU A 363 -12.62 2.35 12.12
C LEU A 363 -13.80 3.18 12.62
N LEU A 364 -14.94 2.53 12.79
CA LEU A 364 -16.20 3.17 13.21
C LEU A 364 -16.58 2.80 14.65
N ASP A 365 -16.28 1.58 15.06
CA ASP A 365 -16.66 1.02 16.38
C ASP A 365 -15.55 0.10 16.86
N VAL A 366 -14.81 0.52 17.89
CA VAL A 366 -13.71 -0.23 18.49
C VAL A 366 -14.17 -1.51 19.16
N GLY A 367 -15.38 -1.51 19.77
CA GLY A 367 -15.93 -2.67 20.43
C GLY A 367 -16.22 -3.80 19.46
N GLN A 368 -16.86 -3.48 18.32
CA GLN A 368 -17.11 -4.45 17.25
C GLN A 368 -15.84 -4.87 16.53
N ALA A 369 -14.89 -3.95 16.35
CA ALA A 369 -13.62 -4.26 15.71
C ALA A 369 -12.70 -5.13 16.59
N GLY A 370 -12.89 -5.13 17.90
CA GLY A 370 -12.02 -5.85 18.83
C GLY A 370 -10.59 -5.34 18.85
N GLN A 371 -10.38 -4.08 18.48
CA GLN A 371 -9.07 -3.46 18.37
C GLN A 371 -8.89 -2.39 19.44
N LEU A 372 -7.65 -2.25 19.93
CA LEU A 372 -7.29 -1.12 20.79
C LEU A 372 -7.10 0.12 19.91
N ALA A 373 -8.07 1.02 19.96
CA ALA A 373 -8.05 2.27 19.22
C ALA A 373 -8.94 3.31 19.94
N ASP A 374 -8.75 4.59 19.64
CA ASP A 374 -9.64 5.63 20.16
C ASP A 374 -11.05 5.48 19.60
N GLN A 375 -12.04 5.64 20.48
CA GLN A 375 -13.42 5.73 20.06
C GLN A 375 -13.65 6.98 19.21
N ALA A 376 -14.25 6.77 18.08
CA ALA A 376 -14.73 7.77 17.16
C ALA A 376 -13.68 8.43 16.29
N ARG A 377 -13.81 8.06 15.11
CA ARG A 377 -13.25 8.59 13.89
C ARG A 377 -11.97 7.88 13.53
N VAL A 378 -11.98 7.37 12.30
CA VAL A 378 -10.78 7.44 11.54
C VAL A 378 -10.45 8.89 11.56
N SER A 379 -9.92 9.24 12.58
CA SER A 379 -9.14 10.40 12.61
C SER A 379 -7.75 9.86 12.41
N PHE A 380 -7.06 10.38 11.43
CA PHE A 380 -5.63 10.49 11.51
C PHE A 380 -5.20 11.25 12.82
N ASN A 381 -6.09 11.39 13.77
CA ASN A 381 -5.86 11.89 15.11
C ASN A 381 -5.15 10.86 15.96
N GLY A 382 -4.20 10.18 15.30
CA GLY A 382 -3.25 9.44 16.01
C GLY A 382 -3.13 7.99 15.73
N ASP A 383 -4.09 7.39 15.07
CA ASP A 383 -4.06 5.98 14.75
C ASP A 383 -3.81 5.79 13.28
N LEU A 384 -2.56 5.79 12.92
CA LEU A 384 -2.20 5.35 11.61
C LEU A 384 -2.08 3.86 11.61
N VAL A 385 -3.08 3.24 11.06
CA VAL A 385 -3.09 1.82 10.80
C VAL A 385 -2.15 1.54 9.65
N MET A 386 -1.14 0.78 9.92
CA MET A 386 -0.25 0.26 8.92
C MET A 386 -0.66 -1.11 8.47
N SER A 387 -0.68 -1.27 7.19
CA SER A 387 -0.85 -2.57 6.56
C SER A 387 0.47 -3.31 6.58
N LEU A 388 0.52 -4.42 7.29
CA LEU A 388 1.47 -5.47 7.04
C LEU A 388 0.93 -6.26 5.84
N THR A 389 1.50 -6.10 4.68
CA THR A 389 1.03 -6.83 3.50
C THR A 389 1.54 -8.26 3.56
N ARG A 390 0.64 -9.18 3.89
CA ARG A 390 0.87 -10.62 3.79
C ARG A 390 0.42 -11.09 2.42
N TYR A 391 1.27 -11.81 1.71
CA TYR A 391 0.94 -12.49 0.47
C TYR A 391 0.43 -13.92 0.70
N THR A 392 -0.50 -14.09 1.61
CA THR A 392 -1.43 -15.19 1.61
C THR A 392 -2.78 -14.60 1.92
N THR A 393 -3.76 -14.85 1.15
CA THR A 393 -5.20 -14.51 1.19
C THR A 393 -5.77 -13.60 2.31
N GLU A 394 -4.99 -13.14 3.27
CA GLU A 394 -5.41 -12.30 4.39
C GLU A 394 -4.45 -11.14 4.61
N SER A 395 -4.99 -9.93 4.64
CA SER A 395 -4.28 -8.71 5.03
C SER A 395 -4.40 -8.54 6.54
N THR A 396 -3.28 -8.37 7.23
CA THR A 396 -3.27 -8.07 8.65
C THR A 396 -2.97 -6.60 8.86
N TYR A 397 -3.80 -5.92 9.62
CA TYR A 397 -3.60 -4.55 10.06
C TYR A 397 -3.10 -4.56 11.49
N ILE A 398 -2.13 -3.71 11.80
CA ILE A 398 -1.75 -3.44 13.17
C ILE A 398 -2.21 -2.01 13.47
N SER A 399 -3.21 -1.90 14.31
CA SER A 399 -3.59 -0.66 14.95
C SER A 399 -3.16 -0.75 16.41
N THR A 400 -2.50 0.28 16.91
CA THR A 400 -2.30 0.39 18.34
C THR A 400 -2.58 1.79 18.78
N THR A 401 -3.58 1.95 19.62
CA THR A 401 -3.71 3.09 20.50
C THR A 401 -3.95 2.60 21.90
N ALA A 402 -3.32 3.21 22.82
CA ALA A 402 -3.68 3.14 24.21
C ALA A 402 -3.77 4.56 24.72
N LEU A 403 -4.97 4.97 25.16
CA LEU A 403 -5.16 6.14 26.01
C LEU A 403 -4.75 7.49 25.38
N GLY A 404 -5.23 7.81 24.19
CA GLY A 404 -5.05 9.13 23.57
C GLY A 404 -3.65 9.38 22.99
N ASP A 405 -2.82 8.38 22.94
CA ASP A 405 -1.47 8.47 22.39
C ASP A 405 -1.42 8.05 20.92
N GLN A 406 -0.72 8.84 20.12
CA GLN A 406 -0.64 8.70 18.68
C GLN A 406 0.61 7.93 18.26
N TYR A 407 0.49 6.69 17.80
CA TYR A 407 1.59 5.90 17.26
C TYR A 407 1.38 5.60 15.78
N THR A 408 2.44 5.76 15.00
CA THR A 408 2.48 5.31 13.61
C THR A 408 3.46 4.15 13.52
N PHE A 409 2.99 2.99 13.10
CA PHE A 409 3.86 1.86 12.81
C PHE A 409 3.94 1.65 11.31
N THR A 410 5.16 1.69 10.77
CA THR A 410 5.43 1.28 9.40
C THR A 410 6.27 0.02 9.43
N VAL A 411 5.62 -1.13 9.24
CA VAL A 411 6.32 -2.37 8.94
C VAL A 411 6.17 -2.61 7.46
N VAL A 412 7.25 -2.40 6.72
CA VAL A 412 7.30 -2.74 5.31
C VAL A 412 8.00 -4.08 5.23
N GLN A 413 7.25 -5.10 4.84
CA GLN A 413 7.72 -6.46 4.79
C GLN A 413 7.49 -7.05 3.41
N ASP A 414 8.55 -7.63 2.84
CA ASP A 414 8.52 -8.34 1.56
C ASP A 414 8.31 -9.84 1.78
N ILE A 415 7.26 -10.21 2.57
CA ILE A 415 7.06 -11.62 2.94
C ILE A 415 5.58 -11.95 3.10
N SER A 416 5.25 -13.17 2.76
CA SER A 416 4.01 -13.84 3.14
C SER A 416 4.09 -14.32 4.60
N GLY A 417 3.81 -13.47 5.55
CA GLY A 417 3.79 -13.85 6.97
C GLY A 417 3.04 -12.83 7.82
N VAL A 418 2.25 -13.30 8.79
CA VAL A 418 1.57 -12.45 9.78
C VAL A 418 2.53 -12.17 10.91
N VAL A 419 2.75 -10.90 11.24
CA VAL A 419 3.22 -10.50 12.55
C VAL A 419 2.00 -10.01 13.33
N SER A 420 1.54 -10.80 14.27
CA SER A 420 0.56 -10.37 15.25
C SER A 420 1.31 -9.98 16.52
N VAL A 421 1.31 -8.73 16.89
CA VAL A 421 1.78 -8.27 18.18
C VAL A 421 0.56 -8.27 19.09
N LYS A 422 0.56 -9.19 20.09
CA LYS A 422 -0.46 -9.22 21.15
C LYS A 422 -0.09 -8.25 22.24
#